data_130a50014f1eb0a16ee9c27d46e3310c
#
_entry.id   130a50014f1eb0a16ee9c27d46e3310c
#
_cell.length_a   1.000
_cell.length_b   1.000
_cell.length_c   1.000
_cell.angle_alpha   90.00
_cell.angle_beta   90.00
_cell.angle_gamma   90.00
#
_symmetry.space_group_name_H-M   'P 1'
#
loop_
_entity.id
_entity.type
_entity.pdbx_description
1 polymer ?
#
loop_
_entity_poly.entity_id
_entity_poly.type
_entity_poly.pdbx_seq_one_letter_code
_entity_poly.pdbx_strand_id
1 'polypeptide(L)'
;MARFVLWGTYCSDALEKRTPYREEHLSRLKSLKQDGILITLGPTEGSTHVFGIFEAETLSVVQQLVAEDVYWREGIWTAINVYPWIQAF
;
A
#
# COMPACT_ATOMS: atom_id res chain seq x y z
N MET A 1 -0.50 0.28 19.46
CA MET A 1 -0.60 1.06 18.22
C MET A 1 -1.88 0.69 17.48
N ALA A 2 -2.32 1.56 16.61
CA ALA A 2 -3.56 1.37 15.89
C ALA A 2 -3.33 0.75 14.52
N ARG A 3 -4.38 0.15 13.96
CA ARG A 3 -4.33 -0.41 12.61
C ARG A 3 -5.10 0.45 11.63
N PHE A 4 -4.61 0.45 10.40
CA PHE A 4 -5.16 1.26 9.31
C PHE A 4 -5.23 0.43 8.05
N VAL A 5 -6.29 0.65 7.27
CA VAL A 5 -6.49 -0.06 6.01
C VAL A 5 -6.20 0.88 4.85
N LEU A 6 -5.39 0.40 3.91
CA LEU A 6 -5.21 1.04 2.62
C LEU A 6 -6.18 0.42 1.63
N TRP A 7 -6.89 1.24 0.90
CA TRP A 7 -7.68 0.84 -0.26
C TRP A 7 -7.37 1.79 -1.41
N GLY A 8 -6.87 1.25 -2.51
CA GLY A 8 -6.48 2.08 -3.64
C GLY A 8 -6.86 1.45 -4.96
N THR A 9 -6.66 2.22 -6.03
CA THR A 9 -6.99 1.82 -7.40
C THR A 9 -5.72 1.80 -8.24
N TYR A 10 -5.56 0.75 -9.05
CA TYR A 10 -4.48 0.68 -10.03
C TYR A 10 -4.84 1.41 -11.31
N CYS A 11 -3.83 1.88 -12.03
CA CYS A 11 -4.01 2.41 -13.38
C CYS A 11 -4.38 1.30 -14.36
N SER A 12 -4.86 1.66 -15.54
CA SER A 12 -5.03 0.69 -16.61
C SER A 12 -3.65 0.16 -17.04
N ASP A 13 -3.59 -1.11 -17.46
CA ASP A 13 -2.35 -1.79 -17.84
C ASP A 13 -1.31 -1.82 -16.73
N ALA A 14 -1.75 -1.92 -15.47
CA ALA A 14 -0.88 -1.87 -14.29
C ALA A 14 0.20 -2.96 -14.30
N LEU A 15 -0.14 -4.17 -14.75
CA LEU A 15 0.83 -5.28 -14.80
C LEU A 15 2.02 -4.96 -15.68
N GLU A 16 1.80 -4.26 -16.77
CA GLU A 16 2.85 -3.83 -17.68
C GLU A 16 3.58 -2.61 -17.14
N LYS A 17 2.83 -1.59 -16.74
CA LYS A 17 3.40 -0.30 -16.31
C LYS A 17 4.20 -0.39 -15.02
N ARG A 18 3.84 -1.30 -14.11
CA ARG A 18 4.55 -1.47 -12.84
C ARG A 18 5.92 -2.14 -12.98
N THR A 19 6.16 -2.83 -14.08
CA THR A 19 7.35 -3.67 -14.26
C THR A 19 8.66 -2.97 -13.90
N PRO A 20 8.95 -1.74 -14.38
CA PRO A 20 10.21 -1.08 -14.03
C PRO A 20 10.33 -0.66 -12.57
N TYR A 21 9.22 -0.62 -11.82
CA TYR A 21 9.20 -0.16 -10.44
C TYR A 21 8.96 -1.27 -9.43
N ARG A 22 8.66 -2.47 -9.90
CA ARG A 22 8.20 -3.57 -9.04
C ARG A 22 9.23 -3.99 -8.01
N GLU A 23 10.48 -4.07 -8.39
CA GLU A 23 11.55 -4.48 -7.48
C GLU A 23 11.72 -3.49 -6.33
N GLU A 24 11.73 -2.20 -6.63
CA GLU A 24 11.80 -1.15 -5.60
C GLU A 24 10.60 -1.22 -4.67
N HIS A 25 9.40 -1.36 -5.23
CA HIS A 25 8.16 -1.48 -4.48
C HIS A 25 8.20 -2.65 -3.49
N LEU A 26 8.52 -3.85 -3.98
CA LEU A 26 8.56 -5.05 -3.16
C LEU A 26 9.64 -4.99 -2.09
N SER A 27 10.80 -4.42 -2.41
CA SER A 27 11.89 -4.24 -1.47
C SER A 27 11.47 -3.32 -0.31
N ARG A 28 10.77 -2.24 -0.62
CA ARG A 28 10.28 -1.30 0.38
C ARG A 28 9.22 -1.95 1.28
N LEU A 29 8.29 -2.70 0.69
CA LEU A 29 7.27 -3.43 1.46
C LEU A 29 7.90 -4.44 2.40
N LYS A 30 8.94 -5.13 1.95
CA LYS A 30 9.66 -6.10 2.77
C LYS A 30 10.28 -5.41 4.00
N SER A 31 10.91 -4.25 3.81
CA SER A 31 11.47 -3.47 4.92
C SER A 31 10.38 -3.05 5.92
N LEU A 32 9.26 -2.54 5.43
CA LEU A 32 8.16 -2.13 6.29
C LEU A 32 7.58 -3.31 7.08
N LYS A 33 7.53 -4.49 6.45
CA LYS A 33 7.07 -5.70 7.12
C LYS A 33 8.04 -6.15 8.21
N GLN A 34 9.33 -6.10 7.93
CA GLN A 34 10.37 -6.44 8.91
C GLN A 34 10.33 -5.49 10.11
N ASP A 35 9.99 -4.23 9.89
CA ASP A 35 9.87 -3.23 10.95
C ASP A 35 8.56 -3.32 11.73
N GLY A 36 7.66 -4.22 11.35
CA GLY A 36 6.38 -4.40 12.02
C GLY A 36 5.33 -3.34 11.67
N ILE A 37 5.60 -2.51 10.67
CA ILE A 37 4.69 -1.43 10.24
C ILE A 37 3.66 -1.97 9.26
N LEU A 38 4.10 -2.80 8.32
CA LEU A 38 3.21 -3.42 7.34
C LEU A 38 2.80 -4.81 7.82
N ILE A 39 1.50 -5.04 7.96
CA ILE A 39 0.97 -6.35 8.32
C ILE A 39 0.82 -7.20 7.06
N THR A 40 0.15 -6.66 6.05
CA THR A 40 -0.05 -7.33 4.76
C THR A 40 -0.40 -6.29 3.69
N LEU A 41 -0.16 -6.65 2.43
CA LEU A 41 -0.53 -5.79 1.30
C LEU A 41 -0.50 -6.64 0.03
N GLY A 42 -1.46 -6.41 -0.84
CA GLY A 42 -1.49 -7.05 -2.13
C GLY A 42 -2.58 -6.51 -3.03
N PRO A 43 -2.51 -6.84 -4.32
CA PRO A 43 -3.55 -6.45 -5.27
C PRO A 43 -4.75 -7.40 -5.19
N THR A 44 -5.91 -6.89 -5.57
CA THR A 44 -7.06 -7.74 -5.85
C THR A 44 -6.81 -8.50 -7.15
N GLU A 45 -7.55 -9.59 -7.36
CA GLU A 45 -7.46 -10.35 -8.59
C GLU A 45 -7.67 -9.43 -9.79
N GLY A 46 -6.83 -9.58 -10.80
CA GLY A 46 -6.84 -8.70 -11.97
C GLY A 46 -6.11 -7.37 -11.77
N SER A 47 -5.53 -7.14 -10.59
CA SER A 47 -4.77 -5.92 -10.26
C SER A 47 -5.56 -4.66 -10.53
N THR A 48 -6.83 -4.64 -10.08
CA THR A 48 -7.68 -3.45 -10.20
C THR A 48 -7.57 -2.54 -8.99
N HIS A 49 -7.38 -3.13 -7.81
CA HIS A 49 -7.27 -2.41 -6.54
C HIS A 49 -6.14 -2.95 -5.70
N VAL A 50 -5.67 -2.14 -4.77
CA VAL A 50 -4.70 -2.56 -3.75
C VAL A 50 -5.37 -2.51 -2.39
N PHE A 51 -5.10 -3.53 -1.57
CA PHE A 51 -5.53 -3.61 -0.19
C PHE A 51 -4.32 -3.82 0.70
N GLY A 52 -4.28 -3.12 1.83
CA GLY A 52 -3.21 -3.34 2.80
C GLY A 52 -3.65 -3.02 4.21
N ILE A 53 -2.92 -3.57 5.19
CA ILE A 53 -3.13 -3.29 6.60
C ILE A 53 -1.80 -2.85 7.19
N PHE A 54 -1.80 -1.69 7.84
CA PHE A 54 -0.63 -1.10 8.49
C PHE A 54 -0.88 -0.96 9.99
N GLU A 55 0.17 -0.99 10.77
CA GLU A 55 0.15 -0.71 12.19
C GLU A 55 1.05 0.50 12.47
N ALA A 56 0.50 1.55 13.06
CA ALA A 56 1.22 2.80 13.29
C ALA A 56 0.55 3.62 14.40
N GLU A 57 1.22 4.70 14.80
CA GLU A 57 0.72 5.61 15.83
C GLU A 57 -0.49 6.42 15.38
N THR A 58 -0.45 6.93 14.14
CA THR A 58 -1.48 7.84 13.63
C THR A 58 -1.83 7.56 12.18
N LEU A 59 -2.99 8.03 11.78
CA LEU A 59 -3.45 7.98 10.39
C LEU A 59 -2.50 8.71 9.44
N SER A 60 -2.02 9.89 9.86
CA SER A 60 -1.15 10.69 8.99
C SER A 60 0.18 10.00 8.68
N VAL A 61 0.71 9.22 9.61
CA VAL A 61 1.93 8.43 9.38
C VAL A 61 1.69 7.43 8.25
N VAL A 62 0.57 6.72 8.27
CA VAL A 62 0.26 5.73 7.24
C VAL A 62 -0.01 6.40 5.89
N GLN A 63 -0.75 7.51 5.90
CA GLN A 63 -1.00 8.28 4.68
C GLN A 63 0.31 8.69 4.01
N GLN A 64 1.27 9.15 4.80
CA GLN A 64 2.58 9.54 4.29
C GLN A 64 3.37 8.35 3.76
N LEU A 65 3.38 7.24 4.49
CA LEU A 65 4.06 6.02 4.04
C LEU A 65 3.54 5.53 2.69
N VAL A 66 2.22 5.54 2.51
CA VAL A 66 1.59 5.11 1.26
C VAL A 66 1.93 6.09 0.13
N ALA A 67 1.90 7.39 0.41
CA ALA A 67 2.21 8.41 -0.58
C ALA A 67 3.68 8.41 -1.02
N GLU A 68 4.56 7.85 -0.21
CA GLU A 68 5.99 7.72 -0.54
C GLU A 68 6.29 6.49 -1.38
N ASP A 69 5.34 5.59 -1.56
CA ASP A 69 5.56 4.40 -2.36
C ASP A 69 5.75 4.77 -3.83
N VAL A 70 6.69 4.08 -4.48
CA VAL A 70 7.01 4.33 -5.90
C VAL A 70 5.78 4.13 -6.79
N TYR A 71 4.89 3.20 -6.44
CA TYR A 71 3.68 2.97 -7.23
C TYR A 71 2.74 4.18 -7.20
N TRP A 72 2.67 4.90 -6.09
CA TRP A 72 1.90 6.15 -6.04
C TRP A 72 2.62 7.26 -6.80
N ARG A 73 3.92 7.43 -6.56
CA ARG A 73 4.70 8.49 -7.19
C ARG A 73 4.72 8.38 -8.72
N GLU A 74 4.72 7.16 -9.25
CA GLU A 74 4.80 6.90 -10.68
C GLU A 74 3.43 6.64 -11.33
N GLY A 75 2.34 6.85 -10.59
CA GLY A 75 1.00 6.74 -11.15
C GLY A 75 0.51 5.32 -11.42
N ILE A 76 1.17 4.32 -10.85
CA ILE A 76 0.69 2.93 -10.93
C ILE A 76 -0.58 2.80 -10.07
N TRP A 77 -0.58 3.40 -8.90
CA TRP A 77 -1.80 3.61 -8.10
C TRP A 77 -2.36 4.99 -8.48
N THR A 78 -3.61 5.05 -8.90
CA THR A 78 -4.27 6.29 -9.32
C THR A 78 -5.10 6.91 -8.20
N ALA A 79 -5.45 6.14 -7.20
CA ALA A 79 -6.14 6.61 -6.00
C ALA A 79 -5.64 5.82 -4.81
N ILE A 80 -5.49 6.50 -3.67
CA ILE A 80 -5.14 5.86 -2.40
C ILE A 80 -6.01 6.47 -1.31
N ASN A 81 -6.59 5.60 -0.47
CA ASN A 81 -7.38 6.01 0.67
C ASN A 81 -6.94 5.18 1.87
N VAL A 82 -6.77 5.83 3.01
CA VAL A 82 -6.36 5.16 4.25
C VAL A 82 -7.41 5.42 5.31
N TYR A 83 -7.84 4.36 5.97
CA TYR A 83 -8.90 4.43 6.98
C TYR A 83 -8.43 3.84 8.30
N PRO A 84 -8.76 4.48 9.44
CA PRO A 84 -8.63 3.80 10.73
C PRO A 84 -9.49 2.53 10.71
N TRP A 85 -8.95 1.45 11.26
CA TRP A 85 -9.63 0.16 11.22
C TRP A 85 -9.59 -0.51 12.58
N ILE A 86 -10.74 -1.03 13.00
CA ILE A 86 -10.87 -1.74 14.26
C ILE A 86 -11.07 -3.20 13.94
N GLN A 87 -10.06 -4.02 14.30
CA GLN A 87 -10.13 -5.45 14.10
C GLN A 87 -11.07 -6.05 15.14
N ALA A 88 -12.13 -6.71 14.67
CA ALA A 88 -13.14 -7.28 15.56
C ALA A 88 -12.71 -8.64 16.15
N PHE A 89 -11.83 -9.33 15.46
CA PHE A 89 -11.38 -10.67 15.86
C PHE A 89 -9.88 -10.75 16.00
#